data_d8af55aef001154a18ba42cd85e98152
#
_entry.id   d8af55aef001154a18ba42cd85e98152
#
_cell.length_a   1.000
_cell.length_b   1.000
_cell.length_c   1.000
_cell.angle_alpha   90.00
_cell.angle_beta   90.00
_cell.angle_gamma   90.00
#
_symmetry.space_group_name_H-M   'P 1'
#
loop_
_entity.id
_entity.type
_entity.pdbx_description
1 polymer ?
#
loop_
_entity_poly.entity_id
_entity_poly.type
_entity_poly.pdbx_seq_one_letter_code
_entity_poly.pdbx_strand_id
1 'polypeptide(L)'
;MTPSPEPATAPQPARAHATAPYLFVLNTGSGRTREVETLTAQLDAAFTQANRRYELVTVTDPSQLAEAAARAAQRTDDGVLVGVGGDGTLRTVARAAYDAGCRFGVLPRGTFNYFSRDHGIPADPERAIALLLAAREHPVQVGFVNDELFLVNASLGLYPRLLEQREQYKRQFGRSRLVALGSAILTLLRPHRLLRLRVEHEGTVRELRTTTLFVANNRLQLEQVGAAEAPLLAQGMLVAMAPLAHGRLAQILLSLRGAISRVRDAGDVIGFGFERFTVDRASRRRRAIKVATDGEIARLALPLVFRVGERPLRLLKPEADVAERERK
;
A
#
# COMPACT_ATOMS: atom_id res chain seq x y z
N MET A 1 40.48 -42.65 -6.55
CA MET A 1 39.12 -42.88 -6.02
C MET A 1 38.60 -41.55 -5.52
N THR A 2 37.84 -40.87 -6.34
CA THR A 2 37.16 -39.61 -5.98
C THR A 2 35.79 -39.98 -5.46
N PRO A 3 35.32 -39.44 -4.33
CA PRO A 3 33.99 -39.72 -3.84
C PRO A 3 32.92 -39.04 -4.71
N SER A 4 31.88 -39.82 -5.07
CA SER A 4 30.70 -39.34 -5.77
C SER A 4 29.93 -38.29 -4.92
N PRO A 5 29.35 -37.26 -5.53
CA PRO A 5 28.55 -36.32 -4.80
C PRO A 5 27.22 -36.95 -4.34
N GLU A 6 26.88 -36.73 -3.08
CA GLU A 6 25.60 -37.11 -2.49
C GLU A 6 24.42 -36.40 -3.23
N PRO A 7 23.31 -37.09 -3.49
CA PRO A 7 22.17 -36.47 -4.14
C PRO A 7 21.54 -35.44 -3.21
N ALA A 8 21.33 -34.22 -3.70
CA ALA A 8 20.66 -33.16 -3.04
C ALA A 8 19.24 -33.60 -2.62
N THR A 9 18.97 -33.56 -1.32
CA THR A 9 17.68 -33.89 -0.72
C THR A 9 16.61 -32.96 -1.28
N ALA A 10 15.63 -33.50 -1.99
CA ALA A 10 14.48 -32.78 -2.49
C ALA A 10 13.73 -32.10 -1.32
N PRO A 11 13.19 -30.89 -1.49
CA PRO A 11 12.44 -30.20 -0.45
C PRO A 11 11.19 -31.03 -0.10
N GLN A 12 11.07 -31.39 1.18
CA GLN A 12 9.92 -32.13 1.71
C GLN A 12 8.64 -31.29 1.52
N PRO A 13 7.53 -31.86 1.03
CA PRO A 13 6.29 -31.15 0.86
C PRO A 13 5.66 -30.81 2.22
N ALA A 14 5.15 -29.59 2.30
CA ALA A 14 4.51 -28.91 3.41
C ALA A 14 3.38 -29.70 4.10
N ARG A 15 3.68 -30.57 5.06
CA ARG A 15 2.69 -31.21 5.92
C ARG A 15 2.35 -30.43 7.20
N ALA A 16 3.12 -29.39 7.58
CA ALA A 16 2.94 -28.64 8.83
C ALA A 16 1.84 -27.55 8.78
N HIS A 17 1.28 -27.22 7.61
CA HIS A 17 0.39 -26.06 7.47
C HIS A 17 -1.11 -26.36 7.56
N ALA A 18 -1.50 -27.63 7.68
CA ALA A 18 -2.93 -28.01 7.66
C ALA A 18 -3.72 -27.60 8.92
N THR A 19 -3.05 -27.35 10.04
CA THR A 19 -3.69 -27.06 11.34
C THR A 19 -3.56 -25.60 11.79
N ALA A 20 -2.71 -24.80 11.15
CA ALA A 20 -2.47 -23.43 11.55
C ALA A 20 -3.69 -22.53 11.33
N PRO A 21 -4.11 -21.72 12.32
CA PRO A 21 -5.32 -20.93 12.27
C PRO A 21 -5.19 -19.74 11.31
N TYR A 22 -6.32 -19.36 10.71
CA TYR A 22 -6.45 -18.07 10.01
C TYR A 22 -7.14 -17.08 10.95
N LEU A 23 -6.48 -15.96 11.25
CA LEU A 23 -7.06 -14.89 12.06
C LEU A 23 -7.43 -13.72 11.16
N PHE A 24 -8.72 -13.52 10.97
CA PHE A 24 -9.25 -12.41 10.17
C PHE A 24 -9.45 -11.18 11.06
N VAL A 25 -8.93 -10.05 10.62
CA VAL A 25 -9.16 -8.75 11.26
C VAL A 25 -10.00 -7.90 10.32
N LEU A 26 -11.27 -7.73 10.69
CA LEU A 26 -12.28 -7.00 9.92
C LEU A 26 -12.55 -5.65 10.54
N ASN A 27 -12.31 -4.57 9.79
CA ASN A 27 -12.75 -3.23 10.16
C ASN A 27 -14.15 -2.96 9.58
N THR A 28 -15.17 -2.96 10.44
CA THR A 28 -16.55 -2.75 10.01
C THR A 28 -16.95 -1.27 9.94
N GLY A 29 -16.30 -0.39 10.69
CA GLY A 29 -16.85 0.93 10.98
C GLY A 29 -18.23 0.81 11.63
N SER A 30 -18.94 1.91 11.82
CA SER A 30 -20.30 1.88 12.35
C SER A 30 -21.32 1.44 11.30
N GLY A 31 -22.12 0.41 11.57
CA GLY A 31 -23.38 0.14 10.86
C GLY A 31 -23.40 -0.92 9.75
N ARG A 32 -22.48 -1.90 9.73
CA ARG A 32 -22.41 -2.92 8.67
C ARG A 32 -22.68 -4.36 9.13
N THR A 33 -23.62 -4.58 10.04
CA THR A 33 -23.94 -5.91 10.59
C THR A 33 -24.23 -6.96 9.52
N ARG A 34 -25.05 -6.62 8.51
CA ARG A 34 -25.42 -7.53 7.42
C ARG A 34 -24.21 -7.95 6.56
N GLU A 35 -23.25 -7.06 6.36
CA GLU A 35 -22.01 -7.40 5.63
C GLU A 35 -21.11 -8.34 6.40
N VAL A 36 -21.10 -8.24 7.74
CA VAL A 36 -20.37 -9.16 8.62
C VAL A 36 -21.00 -10.54 8.58
N GLU A 37 -22.32 -10.63 8.70
CA GLU A 37 -23.07 -11.89 8.64
C GLU A 37 -22.83 -12.61 7.31
N THR A 38 -22.90 -11.89 6.18
CA THR A 38 -22.65 -12.47 4.86
C THR A 38 -21.22 -13.00 4.74
N LEU A 39 -20.23 -12.24 5.19
CA LEU A 39 -18.83 -12.67 5.16
C LEU A 39 -18.62 -13.89 6.06
N THR A 40 -19.20 -13.89 7.26
CA THR A 40 -19.09 -15.03 8.20
C THR A 40 -19.64 -16.29 7.56
N ALA A 41 -20.83 -16.22 6.93
CA ALA A 41 -21.43 -17.38 6.26
C ALA A 41 -20.54 -17.90 5.10
N GLN A 42 -19.92 -17.01 4.32
CA GLN A 42 -18.98 -17.39 3.27
C GLN A 42 -17.71 -18.05 3.82
N LEU A 43 -17.17 -17.52 4.91
CA LEU A 43 -16.01 -18.10 5.60
C LEU A 43 -16.35 -19.47 6.19
N ASP A 44 -17.49 -19.60 6.88
CA ASP A 44 -17.95 -20.88 7.47
C ASP A 44 -18.04 -21.97 6.39
N ALA A 45 -18.69 -21.66 5.27
CA ALA A 45 -18.85 -22.61 4.18
C ALA A 45 -17.48 -23.03 3.59
N ALA A 46 -16.63 -22.08 3.24
CA ALA A 46 -15.36 -22.36 2.58
C ALA A 46 -14.36 -23.05 3.53
N PHE A 47 -14.25 -22.61 4.78
CA PHE A 47 -13.31 -23.18 5.76
C PHE A 47 -13.73 -24.56 6.25
N THR A 48 -15.04 -24.82 6.41
CA THR A 48 -15.57 -26.15 6.71
C THR A 48 -15.26 -27.12 5.57
N GLN A 49 -15.52 -26.73 4.32
CA GLN A 49 -15.20 -27.54 3.15
C GLN A 49 -13.70 -27.84 3.03
N ALA A 50 -12.85 -26.86 3.34
CA ALA A 50 -11.41 -27.02 3.31
C ALA A 50 -10.82 -27.75 4.53
N ASN A 51 -11.63 -28.11 5.52
CA ASN A 51 -11.21 -28.65 6.83
C ASN A 51 -10.13 -27.78 7.50
N ARG A 52 -10.33 -26.44 7.49
CA ARG A 52 -9.43 -25.44 8.07
C ARG A 52 -10.15 -24.69 9.20
N ARG A 53 -9.37 -24.11 10.11
CA ARG A 53 -9.89 -23.29 11.22
C ARG A 53 -9.65 -21.81 10.95
N TYR A 54 -10.62 -20.98 11.34
CA TYR A 54 -10.45 -19.54 11.33
C TYR A 54 -11.06 -18.92 12.59
N GLU A 55 -10.65 -17.70 12.87
CA GLU A 55 -11.23 -16.81 13.87
C GLU A 55 -11.45 -15.44 13.25
N LEU A 56 -12.58 -14.80 13.53
CA LEU A 56 -12.92 -13.47 13.04
C LEU A 56 -12.90 -12.45 14.19
N VAL A 57 -11.94 -11.51 14.11
CA VAL A 57 -11.83 -10.36 15.01
C VAL A 57 -12.47 -9.16 14.35
N THR A 58 -13.62 -8.73 14.86
CA THR A 58 -14.35 -7.57 14.35
C THR A 58 -13.97 -6.32 15.13
N VAL A 59 -13.55 -5.27 14.41
CA VAL A 59 -13.17 -3.98 14.97
C VAL A 59 -14.17 -2.93 14.50
N THR A 60 -14.92 -2.35 15.43
CA THR A 60 -15.94 -1.31 15.16
C THR A 60 -15.37 0.10 15.27
N ASP A 61 -14.38 0.30 16.13
CA ASP A 61 -13.66 1.56 16.29
C ASP A 61 -12.33 1.51 15.53
N PRO A 62 -12.16 2.29 14.45
CA PRO A 62 -10.92 2.31 13.68
C PRO A 62 -9.66 2.62 14.50
N SER A 63 -9.79 3.34 15.62
CA SER A 63 -8.64 3.67 16.50
C SER A 63 -8.06 2.44 17.18
N GLN A 64 -8.85 1.36 17.35
CA GLN A 64 -8.44 0.12 17.97
C GLN A 64 -7.87 -0.91 16.97
N LEU A 65 -7.91 -0.60 15.67
CA LEU A 65 -7.53 -1.54 14.62
C LEU A 65 -6.07 -2.01 14.75
N ALA A 66 -5.15 -1.09 15.03
CA ALA A 66 -3.73 -1.41 15.15
C ALA A 66 -3.46 -2.36 16.34
N GLU A 67 -4.09 -2.09 17.48
CA GLU A 67 -3.95 -2.92 18.68
C GLU A 67 -4.59 -4.31 18.47
N ALA A 68 -5.79 -4.36 17.86
CA ALA A 68 -6.46 -5.62 17.56
C ALA A 68 -5.63 -6.48 16.59
N ALA A 69 -5.06 -5.85 15.53
CA ALA A 69 -4.20 -6.53 14.59
C ALA A 69 -2.91 -7.06 15.26
N ALA A 70 -2.27 -6.27 16.13
CA ALA A 70 -1.08 -6.69 16.86
C ALA A 70 -1.36 -7.88 17.79
N ARG A 71 -2.48 -7.85 18.56
CA ARG A 71 -2.89 -8.99 19.39
C ARG A 71 -3.20 -10.24 18.57
N ALA A 72 -3.86 -10.08 17.41
CA ALA A 72 -4.13 -11.19 16.51
C ALA A 72 -2.83 -11.78 15.95
N ALA A 73 -1.89 -10.93 15.53
CA ALA A 73 -0.58 -11.35 15.01
C ALA A 73 0.21 -12.19 16.01
N GLN A 74 0.20 -11.82 17.31
CA GLN A 74 0.87 -12.57 18.38
C GLN A 74 0.28 -13.96 18.61
N ARG A 75 -1.00 -14.18 18.24
CA ARG A 75 -1.71 -15.45 18.38
C ARG A 75 -1.63 -16.32 17.14
N THR A 76 -0.97 -15.84 16.10
CA THR A 76 -1.00 -16.49 14.80
C THR A 76 0.00 -17.64 14.70
N ASP A 77 1.09 -17.63 15.49
CA ASP A 77 2.20 -18.58 15.42
C ASP A 77 2.59 -18.87 13.95
N ASP A 78 2.43 -20.11 13.47
CA ASP A 78 2.58 -20.49 12.06
C ASP A 78 1.33 -20.25 11.21
N GLY A 79 0.34 -19.53 11.71
CA GLY A 79 -0.92 -19.24 11.03
C GLY A 79 -0.83 -18.12 10.01
N VAL A 80 -2.01 -17.60 9.64
CA VAL A 80 -2.15 -16.51 8.67
C VAL A 80 -2.95 -15.38 9.31
N LEU A 81 -2.36 -14.19 9.38
CA LEU A 81 -3.09 -12.98 9.72
C LEU A 81 -3.74 -12.40 8.47
N VAL A 82 -5.06 -12.28 8.46
CA VAL A 82 -5.81 -11.84 7.27
C VAL A 82 -6.42 -10.45 7.51
N GLY A 83 -6.02 -9.49 6.69
CA GLY A 83 -6.65 -8.17 6.66
C GLY A 83 -7.91 -8.17 5.79
N VAL A 84 -9.03 -7.68 6.36
CA VAL A 84 -10.31 -7.56 5.66
C VAL A 84 -10.74 -6.10 5.60
N GLY A 85 -10.59 -5.47 4.43
CA GLY A 85 -10.89 -4.04 4.29
C GLY A 85 -10.29 -3.39 3.05
N GLY A 86 -10.24 -2.06 3.04
CA GLY A 86 -9.53 -1.28 2.01
C GLY A 86 -8.05 -1.10 2.34
N ASP A 87 -7.31 -0.41 1.44
CA ASP A 87 -5.85 -0.26 1.51
C ASP A 87 -5.34 0.22 2.88
N GLY A 88 -6.02 1.16 3.56
CA GLY A 88 -5.65 1.61 4.92
C GLY A 88 -5.76 0.52 5.98
N THR A 89 -6.86 -0.27 5.96
CA THR A 89 -7.02 -1.43 6.86
C THR A 89 -5.95 -2.47 6.57
N LEU A 90 -5.73 -2.77 5.29
CA LEU A 90 -4.71 -3.74 4.87
C LEU A 90 -3.31 -3.32 5.31
N ARG A 91 -2.97 -2.03 5.20
CA ARG A 91 -1.70 -1.48 5.69
C ARG A 91 -1.51 -1.71 7.20
N THR A 92 -2.56 -1.43 7.99
CA THR A 92 -2.48 -1.60 9.46
C THR A 92 -2.28 -3.06 9.85
N VAL A 93 -3.02 -3.99 9.22
CA VAL A 93 -2.89 -5.42 9.50
C VAL A 93 -1.57 -5.98 8.95
N ALA A 94 -1.13 -5.51 7.77
CA ALA A 94 0.17 -5.87 7.20
C ALA A 94 1.34 -5.41 8.08
N ARG A 95 1.22 -4.25 8.74
CA ARG A 95 2.21 -3.79 9.71
C ARG A 95 2.34 -4.76 10.87
N ALA A 96 1.23 -5.22 11.44
CA ALA A 96 1.22 -6.21 12.51
C ALA A 96 1.82 -7.56 12.05
N ALA A 97 1.46 -8.02 10.84
CA ALA A 97 2.03 -9.23 10.25
C ALA A 97 3.54 -9.10 10.00
N TYR A 98 3.97 -7.96 9.48
CA TYR A 98 5.38 -7.65 9.27
C TYR A 98 6.16 -7.69 10.58
N ASP A 99 5.68 -6.99 11.62
CA ASP A 99 6.37 -6.91 12.92
C ASP A 99 6.45 -8.29 13.61
N ALA A 100 5.40 -9.10 13.52
CA ALA A 100 5.38 -10.46 14.06
C ALA A 100 6.11 -11.50 13.16
N GLY A 101 6.36 -11.18 11.89
CA GLY A 101 6.95 -12.12 10.92
C GLY A 101 6.01 -13.25 10.48
N CYS A 102 4.70 -13.13 10.74
CA CYS A 102 3.71 -14.13 10.36
C CYS A 102 3.27 -13.97 8.89
N ARG A 103 2.58 -14.99 8.35
CA ARG A 103 2.00 -14.95 7.01
C ARG A 103 0.85 -13.96 6.96
N PHE A 104 0.75 -13.23 5.85
CA PHE A 104 -0.28 -12.24 5.60
C PHE A 104 -1.22 -12.66 4.49
N GLY A 105 -2.52 -12.59 4.75
CA GLY A 105 -3.59 -12.81 3.78
C GLY A 105 -4.42 -11.54 3.60
N VAL A 106 -5.17 -11.46 2.50
CA VAL A 106 -5.95 -10.27 2.15
C VAL A 106 -7.33 -10.66 1.63
N LEU A 107 -8.38 -10.03 2.19
CA LEU A 107 -9.71 -9.95 1.61
C LEU A 107 -10.06 -8.48 1.33
N PRO A 108 -9.96 -8.03 0.06
CA PRO A 108 -10.14 -6.63 -0.28
C PRO A 108 -11.62 -6.22 -0.21
N ARG A 109 -11.91 -5.09 0.46
CA ARG A 109 -13.26 -4.49 0.58
C ARG A 109 -13.25 -2.98 0.40
N GLY A 110 -12.19 -2.45 -0.17
CA GLY A 110 -12.05 -1.02 -0.49
C GLY A 110 -12.56 -0.66 -1.89
N THR A 111 -12.48 0.62 -2.21
CA THR A 111 -12.86 1.14 -3.53
C THR A 111 -11.75 0.97 -4.56
N PHE A 112 -10.49 1.14 -4.16
CA PHE A 112 -9.36 1.12 -5.07
C PHE A 112 -8.60 -0.21 -5.04
N ASN A 113 -8.36 -0.75 -3.85
CA ASN A 113 -7.69 -2.03 -3.61
C ASN A 113 -6.37 -2.17 -4.40
N TYR A 114 -5.55 -1.10 -4.42
CA TYR A 114 -4.33 -1.06 -5.21
C TYR A 114 -3.37 -2.18 -4.85
N PHE A 115 -3.18 -2.45 -3.55
CA PHE A 115 -2.32 -3.53 -3.09
C PHE A 115 -2.80 -4.89 -3.59
N SER A 116 -4.07 -5.20 -3.39
CA SER A 116 -4.64 -6.49 -3.78
C SER A 116 -4.58 -6.71 -5.29
N ARG A 117 -4.96 -5.68 -6.06
CA ARG A 117 -4.93 -5.72 -7.53
C ARG A 117 -3.53 -5.90 -8.10
N ASP A 118 -2.53 -5.26 -7.50
CA ASP A 118 -1.13 -5.40 -7.93
C ASP A 118 -0.62 -6.83 -7.75
N HIS A 119 -1.10 -7.50 -6.71
CA HIS A 119 -0.75 -8.88 -6.40
C HIS A 119 -1.72 -9.94 -6.98
N GLY A 120 -2.68 -9.56 -7.84
CA GLY A 120 -3.61 -10.49 -8.48
C GLY A 120 -4.63 -11.09 -7.52
N ILE A 121 -4.94 -10.41 -6.40
CA ILE A 121 -5.95 -10.86 -5.43
C ILE A 121 -7.30 -10.31 -5.86
N PRO A 122 -8.31 -11.16 -6.15
CA PRO A 122 -9.59 -10.74 -6.65
C PRO A 122 -10.38 -9.90 -5.65
N ALA A 123 -11.21 -8.97 -6.15
CA ALA A 123 -12.10 -8.16 -5.31
C ALA A 123 -13.36 -8.91 -4.87
N ASP A 124 -13.74 -9.97 -5.61
CA ASP A 124 -14.86 -10.84 -5.26
C ASP A 124 -14.54 -11.65 -4.00
N PRO A 125 -15.39 -11.62 -2.96
CA PRO A 125 -15.10 -12.27 -1.69
C PRO A 125 -14.93 -13.77 -1.78
N GLU A 126 -15.76 -14.47 -2.56
CA GLU A 126 -15.73 -15.94 -2.67
C GLU A 126 -14.44 -16.37 -3.38
N ARG A 127 -14.09 -15.70 -4.47
CA ARG A 127 -12.82 -15.94 -5.19
C ARG A 127 -11.61 -15.62 -4.33
N ALA A 128 -11.66 -14.52 -3.53
CA ALA A 128 -10.58 -14.14 -2.63
C ALA A 128 -10.39 -15.17 -1.49
N ILE A 129 -11.47 -15.71 -0.93
CA ILE A 129 -11.42 -16.77 0.09
C ILE A 129 -10.88 -18.07 -0.51
N ALA A 130 -11.35 -18.46 -1.70
CA ALA A 130 -10.86 -19.65 -2.40
C ALA A 130 -9.35 -19.53 -2.71
N LEU A 131 -8.94 -18.36 -3.20
CA LEU A 131 -7.54 -18.05 -3.42
C LEU A 131 -6.73 -18.17 -2.13
N LEU A 132 -7.19 -17.55 -1.03
CA LEU A 132 -6.50 -17.54 0.26
C LEU A 132 -6.23 -18.95 0.79
N LEU A 133 -7.19 -19.88 0.59
CA LEU A 133 -7.06 -21.28 0.98
C LEU A 133 -6.08 -22.07 0.11
N ALA A 134 -5.96 -21.72 -1.17
CA ALA A 134 -5.11 -22.40 -2.15
C ALA A 134 -3.73 -21.73 -2.34
N ALA A 135 -3.59 -20.47 -1.94
CA ALA A 135 -2.39 -19.67 -2.20
C ALA A 135 -1.16 -20.19 -1.45
N ARG A 136 -0.01 -19.91 -2.06
CA ARG A 136 1.29 -20.11 -1.43
C ARG A 136 1.82 -18.79 -0.91
N GLU A 137 2.76 -18.90 0.02
CA GLU A 137 3.50 -17.77 0.53
C GLU A 137 4.50 -17.26 -0.51
N HIS A 138 4.48 -15.94 -0.71
CA HIS A 138 5.45 -15.24 -1.54
C HIS A 138 6.01 -14.04 -0.79
N PRO A 139 7.33 -13.80 -0.86
CA PRO A 139 7.92 -12.59 -0.33
C PRO A 139 7.50 -11.39 -1.17
N VAL A 140 6.97 -10.34 -0.54
CA VAL A 140 6.62 -9.08 -1.20
C VAL A 140 7.28 -7.91 -0.50
N GLN A 141 7.72 -6.95 -1.31
CA GLN A 141 8.35 -5.73 -0.83
C GLN A 141 7.36 -4.85 -0.09
N VAL A 142 7.83 -4.19 0.98
CA VAL A 142 7.13 -3.10 1.67
C VAL A 142 8.02 -1.86 1.70
N GLY A 143 7.39 -0.69 1.71
CA GLY A 143 8.11 0.57 1.89
C GLY A 143 7.94 1.11 3.31
N PHE A 144 8.91 1.91 3.74
CA PHE A 144 8.86 2.66 4.99
C PHE A 144 9.16 4.14 4.75
N VAL A 145 8.51 5.00 5.51
CA VAL A 145 8.92 6.37 5.73
C VAL A 145 9.07 6.60 7.24
N ASN A 146 10.31 6.75 7.70
CA ASN A 146 10.68 6.61 9.10
C ASN A 146 10.19 5.24 9.62
N ASP A 147 9.28 5.22 10.62
CA ASP A 147 8.71 4.00 11.18
C ASP A 147 7.35 3.62 10.57
N GLU A 148 6.81 4.43 9.64
CA GLU A 148 5.53 4.19 9.01
C GLU A 148 5.67 3.30 7.78
N LEU A 149 5.08 2.09 7.84
CA LEU A 149 4.99 1.17 6.72
C LEU A 149 3.96 1.68 5.69
N PHE A 150 4.26 1.49 4.41
CA PHE A 150 3.29 1.63 3.33
C PHE A 150 3.40 0.46 2.33
N LEU A 151 2.26 0.05 1.81
CA LEU A 151 2.13 -1.03 0.84
C LEU A 151 2.10 -0.51 -0.60
N VAL A 152 1.45 0.64 -0.80
CA VAL A 152 1.17 1.22 -2.12
C VAL A 152 2.03 2.44 -2.39
N ASN A 153 1.91 3.46 -1.55
CA ASN A 153 2.67 4.70 -1.73
C ASN A 153 2.77 5.54 -0.46
N ALA A 154 3.78 6.41 -0.46
CA ALA A 154 3.86 7.52 0.48
C ALA A 154 4.05 8.84 -0.28
N SER A 155 3.51 9.94 0.22
CA SER A 155 3.60 11.24 -0.44
C SER A 155 3.61 12.40 0.52
N LEU A 156 4.23 13.49 0.09
CA LEU A 156 4.24 14.77 0.83
C LEU A 156 3.96 15.94 -0.11
N GLY A 157 3.41 17.02 0.45
CA GLY A 157 3.12 18.24 -0.30
C GLY A 157 1.65 18.40 -0.66
N LEU A 158 1.34 18.48 -1.95
CA LEU A 158 -0.01 18.73 -2.44
C LEU A 158 -0.95 17.55 -2.20
N TYR A 159 -0.51 16.33 -2.45
CA TYR A 159 -1.36 15.14 -2.38
C TYR A 159 -1.98 14.93 -1.00
N PRO A 160 -1.26 14.97 0.14
CA PRO A 160 -1.87 14.92 1.47
C PRO A 160 -2.93 16.00 1.70
N ARG A 161 -2.76 17.20 1.14
CA ARG A 161 -3.74 18.29 1.26
C ARG A 161 -5.01 18.01 0.47
N LEU A 162 -4.88 17.42 -0.72
CA LEU A 162 -6.04 17.00 -1.52
C LEU A 162 -6.85 15.93 -0.81
N LEU A 163 -6.20 14.98 -0.16
CA LEU A 163 -6.86 13.95 0.65
C LEU A 163 -7.63 14.56 1.83
N GLU A 164 -7.00 15.48 2.58
CA GLU A 164 -7.67 16.18 3.70
C GLU A 164 -8.93 16.93 3.23
N GLN A 165 -8.81 17.67 2.13
CA GLN A 165 -9.95 18.41 1.58
C GLN A 165 -11.05 17.47 1.11
N ARG A 166 -10.72 16.37 0.44
CA ARG A 166 -11.70 15.35 0.01
C ARG A 166 -12.49 14.78 1.20
N GLU A 167 -11.83 14.49 2.31
CA GLU A 167 -12.50 13.98 3.51
C GLU A 167 -13.38 15.07 4.17
N GLN A 168 -12.94 16.33 4.20
CA GLN A 168 -13.73 17.46 4.69
C GLN A 168 -14.99 17.69 3.83
N TYR A 169 -14.84 17.67 2.47
CA TYR A 169 -15.97 17.82 1.55
C TYR A 169 -16.95 16.66 1.62
N LYS A 170 -16.48 15.42 1.79
CA LYS A 170 -17.35 14.26 2.02
C LYS A 170 -18.24 14.44 3.27
N ARG A 171 -17.67 14.98 4.34
CA ARG A 171 -18.41 15.24 5.58
C ARG A 171 -19.45 16.37 5.44
N GLN A 172 -19.16 17.40 4.63
CA GLN A 172 -20.01 18.58 4.47
C GLN A 172 -21.09 18.44 3.39
N PHE A 173 -20.80 17.81 2.27
CA PHE A 173 -21.63 17.85 1.05
C PHE A 173 -22.05 16.49 0.51
N GLY A 174 -21.76 15.39 1.20
CA GLY A 174 -22.11 14.05 0.76
C GLY A 174 -21.36 13.59 -0.49
N ARG A 175 -21.94 12.63 -1.25
CA ARG A 175 -21.30 11.92 -2.38
C ARG A 175 -21.48 12.58 -3.76
N SER A 176 -21.74 13.88 -3.86
CA SER A 176 -21.93 14.54 -5.17
C SER A 176 -20.63 14.58 -5.99
N ARG A 177 -20.64 13.95 -7.17
CA ARG A 177 -19.50 13.93 -8.10
C ARG A 177 -19.16 15.31 -8.65
N LEU A 178 -20.16 16.18 -8.87
CA LEU A 178 -19.97 17.54 -9.39
C LEU A 178 -19.28 18.45 -8.37
N VAL A 179 -19.64 18.34 -7.09
CA VAL A 179 -18.98 19.09 -6.00
C VAL A 179 -17.55 18.63 -5.81
N ALA A 180 -17.29 17.33 -5.91
CA ALA A 180 -15.93 16.78 -5.84
C ALA A 180 -15.05 17.27 -7.01
N LEU A 181 -15.59 17.31 -8.22
CA LEU A 181 -14.88 17.80 -9.40
C LEU A 181 -14.59 19.31 -9.29
N GLY A 182 -15.60 20.12 -8.92
CA GLY A 182 -15.44 21.56 -8.74
C GLY A 182 -14.42 21.91 -7.66
N SER A 183 -14.41 21.19 -6.54
CA SER A 183 -13.44 21.39 -5.46
C SER A 183 -12.02 20.98 -5.85
N ALA A 184 -11.85 19.91 -6.63
CA ALA A 184 -10.56 19.50 -7.17
C ALA A 184 -9.98 20.56 -8.11
N ILE A 185 -10.80 21.10 -9.04
CA ILE A 185 -10.40 22.18 -9.96
C ILE A 185 -10.02 23.44 -9.17
N LEU A 186 -10.84 23.85 -8.20
CA LEU A 186 -10.54 25.05 -7.38
C LEU A 186 -9.25 24.86 -6.56
N THR A 187 -8.97 23.66 -6.09
CA THR A 187 -7.75 23.34 -5.37
C THR A 187 -6.53 23.39 -6.30
N LEU A 188 -6.64 22.89 -7.53
CA LEU A 188 -5.59 22.95 -8.53
C LEU A 188 -5.27 24.40 -8.97
N LEU A 189 -6.28 25.27 -8.97
CA LEU A 189 -6.12 26.70 -9.31
C LEU A 189 -5.52 27.55 -8.17
N ARG A 190 -5.53 27.06 -6.93
CA ARG A 190 -4.91 27.80 -5.81
C ARG A 190 -3.40 27.79 -5.92
N PRO A 191 -2.71 28.89 -5.53
CA PRO A 191 -1.26 28.93 -5.50
C PRO A 191 -0.72 27.93 -4.50
N HIS A 192 -0.07 26.87 -5.00
CA HIS A 192 0.53 25.84 -4.14
C HIS A 192 1.90 26.30 -3.67
N ARG A 193 2.13 26.21 -2.35
CA ARG A 193 3.45 26.50 -1.78
C ARG A 193 4.42 25.41 -2.22
N LEU A 194 5.46 25.84 -2.96
CA LEU A 194 6.56 24.97 -3.31
C LEU A 194 7.25 24.44 -2.07
N LEU A 195 7.46 23.16 -2.04
CA LEU A 195 8.36 22.50 -1.12
C LEU A 195 9.79 22.74 -1.58
N ARG A 196 10.64 23.19 -0.68
CA ARG A 196 12.09 23.19 -0.86
C ARG A 196 12.63 22.04 -0.01
N LEU A 197 13.02 20.98 -0.69
CA LEU A 197 13.48 19.74 -0.08
C LEU A 197 14.98 19.62 -0.33
N ARG A 198 15.70 19.21 0.68
CA ARG A 198 17.07 18.74 0.57
C ARG A 198 17.01 17.23 0.52
N VAL A 199 17.50 16.69 -0.57
CA VAL A 199 17.37 15.29 -0.93
C VAL A 199 18.75 14.68 -0.94
N GLU A 200 18.94 13.59 -0.20
CA GLU A 200 20.17 12.82 -0.16
C GLU A 200 19.91 11.43 -0.72
N HIS A 201 20.61 11.12 -1.80
CA HIS A 201 20.55 9.85 -2.50
C HIS A 201 21.95 9.48 -2.99
N GLU A 202 22.40 8.25 -2.71
CA GLU A 202 23.73 7.74 -3.07
C GLU A 202 24.89 8.71 -2.72
N GLY A 203 24.84 9.28 -1.52
CA GLY A 203 25.85 10.24 -1.05
C GLY A 203 25.81 11.61 -1.71
N THR A 204 24.90 11.81 -2.67
CA THR A 204 24.72 13.11 -3.34
C THR A 204 23.57 13.86 -2.72
N VAL A 205 23.82 15.12 -2.33
CA VAL A 205 22.80 16.03 -1.78
C VAL A 205 22.38 17.03 -2.85
N ARG A 206 21.07 17.10 -3.13
CA ARG A 206 20.47 18.04 -4.08
C ARG A 206 19.33 18.82 -3.46
N GLU A 207 19.12 20.05 -3.89
CA GLU A 207 17.90 20.79 -3.58
C GLU A 207 16.84 20.55 -4.65
N LEU A 208 15.66 20.12 -4.21
CA LEU A 208 14.50 19.88 -5.07
C LEU A 208 13.41 20.90 -4.73
N ARG A 209 12.91 21.60 -5.76
CA ARG A 209 11.74 22.47 -5.66
C ARG A 209 10.57 21.80 -6.35
N THR A 210 9.60 21.35 -5.58
CA THR A 210 8.45 20.62 -6.11
C THR A 210 7.17 20.98 -5.36
N THR A 211 6.02 20.70 -5.93
CA THR A 211 4.71 20.80 -5.23
C THR A 211 4.39 19.54 -4.44
N THR A 212 4.90 18.39 -4.88
CA THR A 212 4.70 17.10 -4.24
C THR A 212 5.89 16.19 -4.48
N LEU A 213 6.20 15.34 -3.52
CA LEU A 213 7.05 14.18 -3.70
C LEU A 213 6.19 12.94 -3.47
N PHE A 214 6.23 12.02 -4.41
CA PHE A 214 5.51 10.77 -4.40
C PHE A 214 6.51 9.62 -4.41
N VAL A 215 6.35 8.66 -3.51
CA VAL A 215 7.17 7.47 -3.41
C VAL A 215 6.27 6.25 -3.56
N ALA A 216 6.48 5.49 -4.61
CA ALA A 216 5.66 4.34 -4.97
C ALA A 216 6.34 3.02 -4.59
N ASN A 217 5.49 2.07 -4.15
CA ASN A 217 5.79 0.66 -3.96
C ASN A 217 4.78 -0.24 -4.70
N ASN A 218 4.00 0.32 -5.62
CA ASN A 218 2.93 -0.38 -6.33
C ASN A 218 3.10 -0.19 -7.85
N ARG A 219 3.30 -1.30 -8.55
CA ARG A 219 3.57 -1.31 -10.00
C ARG A 219 2.36 -0.84 -10.79
N LEU A 220 1.16 -1.33 -10.45
CA LEU A 220 -0.06 -0.98 -11.14
C LEU A 220 -0.30 0.54 -11.12
N GLN A 221 -0.01 1.20 -9.99
CA GLN A 221 -0.17 2.64 -9.85
C GLN A 221 0.80 3.42 -10.75
N LEU A 222 2.06 2.98 -10.86
CA LEU A 222 3.06 3.59 -11.75
C LEU A 222 2.70 3.37 -13.22
N GLU A 223 2.27 2.17 -13.60
CA GLU A 223 1.85 1.85 -14.96
C GLU A 223 0.63 2.68 -15.40
N GLN A 224 -0.33 2.93 -14.50
CA GLN A 224 -1.50 3.77 -14.78
C GLN A 224 -1.14 5.22 -15.12
N VAL A 225 -0.07 5.75 -14.53
CA VAL A 225 0.44 7.10 -14.86
C VAL A 225 1.50 7.08 -15.97
N GLY A 226 1.83 5.92 -16.51
CA GLY A 226 2.80 5.75 -17.58
C GLY A 226 4.24 6.04 -17.15
N ALA A 227 4.59 5.80 -15.87
CA ALA A 227 5.93 6.00 -15.37
C ALA A 227 6.91 4.96 -15.94
N ALA A 228 8.01 5.46 -16.55
CA ALA A 228 9.05 4.60 -17.13
C ALA A 228 9.82 3.80 -16.06
N GLU A 229 9.78 4.27 -14.82
CA GLU A 229 10.45 3.71 -13.66
C GLU A 229 9.74 2.50 -13.05
N ALA A 230 8.52 2.17 -13.49
CA ALA A 230 7.75 1.04 -12.95
C ALA A 230 8.52 -0.30 -12.89
N PRO A 231 9.40 -0.65 -13.85
CA PRO A 231 10.21 -1.86 -13.80
C PRO A 231 11.21 -1.92 -12.64
N LEU A 232 11.61 -0.78 -12.07
CA LEU A 232 12.56 -0.71 -10.95
C LEU A 232 12.02 -1.34 -9.66
N LEU A 233 10.69 -1.37 -9.49
CA LEU A 233 10.06 -2.08 -8.36
C LEU A 233 10.38 -3.59 -8.37
N ALA A 234 10.45 -4.20 -9.55
CA ALA A 234 10.81 -5.61 -9.68
C ALA A 234 12.30 -5.89 -9.34
N GLN A 235 13.13 -4.85 -9.30
CA GLN A 235 14.54 -4.92 -8.91
C GLN A 235 14.74 -4.69 -7.39
N GLY A 236 13.67 -4.64 -6.61
CA GLY A 236 13.74 -4.44 -5.16
C GLY A 236 13.88 -2.97 -4.74
N MET A 237 13.65 -2.02 -5.65
CA MET A 237 13.73 -0.59 -5.36
C MET A 237 12.34 0.02 -5.13
N LEU A 238 12.27 1.10 -4.37
CA LEU A 238 11.15 2.04 -4.36
C LEU A 238 11.34 3.07 -5.46
N VAL A 239 10.26 3.69 -5.95
CA VAL A 239 10.32 4.71 -6.99
C VAL A 239 9.88 6.06 -6.45
N ALA A 240 10.76 7.05 -6.49
CA ALA A 240 10.43 8.44 -6.18
C ALA A 240 10.06 9.20 -7.46
N MET A 241 9.01 10.00 -7.40
CA MET A 241 8.57 10.89 -8.48
C MET A 241 8.28 12.28 -7.94
N ALA A 242 8.78 13.30 -8.62
CA ALA A 242 8.56 14.70 -8.25
C ALA A 242 8.39 15.58 -9.50
N PRO A 243 7.24 16.27 -9.68
CA PRO A 243 7.11 17.25 -10.73
C PRO A 243 8.05 18.42 -10.46
N LEU A 244 8.80 18.83 -11.48
CA LEU A 244 9.62 20.03 -11.42
C LEU A 244 8.75 21.27 -11.44
N ALA A 245 9.11 22.25 -10.64
CA ALA A 245 8.38 23.51 -10.56
C ALA A 245 8.76 24.44 -11.73
N HIS A 246 8.17 24.24 -12.89
CA HIS A 246 8.19 25.20 -13.98
C HIS A 246 6.90 26.01 -13.93
N GLY A 247 6.92 27.29 -13.66
CA GLY A 247 5.83 28.27 -13.71
C GLY A 247 4.39 27.84 -13.38
N ARG A 248 3.51 28.77 -13.02
CA ARG A 248 2.11 28.47 -12.62
C ARG A 248 1.29 27.82 -13.74
N LEU A 249 1.51 28.22 -14.99
CA LEU A 249 0.80 27.69 -16.16
C LEU A 249 1.17 26.23 -16.45
N ALA A 250 2.47 25.87 -16.33
CA ALA A 250 2.93 24.50 -16.52
C ALA A 250 2.36 23.54 -15.47
N GLN A 251 2.22 23.97 -14.21
CA GLN A 251 1.60 23.17 -13.14
C GLN A 251 0.10 22.90 -13.38
N ILE A 252 -0.65 23.90 -13.85
CA ILE A 252 -2.07 23.73 -14.21
C ILE A 252 -2.19 22.79 -15.41
N LEU A 253 -1.34 22.96 -16.43
CA LEU A 253 -1.34 22.12 -17.63
C LEU A 253 -0.95 20.67 -17.30
N LEU A 254 0.05 20.47 -16.43
CA LEU A 254 0.49 19.16 -15.97
C LEU A 254 -0.60 18.44 -15.15
N SER A 255 -1.31 19.19 -14.30
CA SER A 255 -2.44 18.68 -13.53
C SER A 255 -3.64 18.31 -14.40
N LEU A 256 -3.92 19.08 -15.45
CA LEU A 256 -4.95 18.80 -16.45
C LEU A 256 -4.54 17.62 -17.35
N ARG A 257 -3.27 17.55 -17.77
CA ARG A 257 -2.74 16.43 -18.56
C ARG A 257 -2.70 15.13 -17.74
N GLY A 258 -2.31 15.16 -16.47
CA GLY A 258 -2.34 13.99 -15.59
C GLY A 258 -3.75 13.44 -15.35
N ALA A 259 -4.81 14.25 -15.57
CA ALA A 259 -6.20 13.80 -15.51
C ALA A 259 -6.71 13.21 -16.85
N ILE A 260 -6.04 13.47 -17.97
CA ILE A 260 -6.55 13.17 -19.34
C ILE A 260 -5.58 12.32 -20.17
N SER A 261 -4.25 12.35 -19.90
CA SER A 261 -3.26 11.63 -20.71
C SER A 261 -2.05 11.17 -19.87
N ARG A 262 -1.40 10.11 -20.37
CA ARG A 262 -0.17 9.55 -19.80
C ARG A 262 0.89 10.63 -19.65
N VAL A 263 1.52 10.71 -18.48
CA VAL A 263 2.57 11.68 -18.09
C VAL A 263 3.84 11.59 -18.97
N ARG A 264 3.82 10.78 -20.00
CA ARG A 264 4.95 10.28 -20.79
C ARG A 264 5.76 11.33 -21.56
N ASP A 265 5.26 12.57 -21.74
CA ASP A 265 5.89 13.55 -22.65
C ASP A 265 6.39 14.82 -21.96
N ALA A 266 6.46 14.88 -20.63
CA ALA A 266 6.94 16.06 -19.96
C ALA A 266 8.30 15.78 -19.29
N GLY A 267 9.37 16.36 -19.81
CA GLY A 267 10.65 16.52 -19.11
C GLY A 267 10.56 17.25 -17.77
N ASP A 268 9.34 17.36 -17.24
CA ASP A 268 8.93 18.09 -16.07
C ASP A 268 8.74 17.23 -14.82
N VAL A 269 8.97 15.91 -14.90
CA VAL A 269 8.90 14.98 -13.76
C VAL A 269 10.24 14.29 -13.61
N ILE A 270 10.85 14.41 -12.44
CA ILE A 270 12.00 13.59 -12.07
C ILE A 270 11.47 12.29 -11.48
N GLY A 271 11.93 11.15 -12.04
CA GLY A 271 11.71 9.81 -11.52
C GLY A 271 13.03 9.10 -11.28
N PHE A 272 13.16 8.33 -10.19
CA PHE A 272 14.30 7.48 -9.92
C PHE A 272 13.96 6.36 -8.93
N GLY A 273 14.68 5.23 -9.07
CA GLY A 273 14.61 4.12 -8.13
C GLY A 273 15.62 4.27 -7.00
N PHE A 274 15.32 3.70 -5.83
CA PHE A 274 16.22 3.71 -4.67
C PHE A 274 15.85 2.62 -3.66
N GLU A 275 16.81 2.18 -2.86
CA GLU A 275 16.58 1.36 -1.68
C GLU A 275 16.42 2.21 -0.40
N ARG A 276 17.21 3.30 -0.31
CA ARG A 276 17.18 4.27 0.79
C ARG A 276 17.36 5.69 0.27
N PHE A 277 16.58 6.60 0.82
CA PHE A 277 16.52 7.98 0.36
C PHE A 277 16.09 8.90 1.51
N THR A 278 16.84 9.97 1.74
CA THR A 278 16.57 10.90 2.84
C THR A 278 16.08 12.25 2.31
N VAL A 279 15.03 12.75 2.94
CA VAL A 279 14.41 14.03 2.62
C VAL A 279 14.39 14.93 3.84
N ASP A 280 14.99 16.09 3.75
CA ASP A 280 14.90 17.15 4.74
C ASP A 280 14.36 18.44 4.10
N ARG A 281 14.02 19.40 4.90
CA ARG A 281 13.66 20.74 4.43
C ARG A 281 14.88 21.64 4.36
N ALA A 282 14.97 22.44 3.29
CA ALA A 282 15.98 23.47 3.17
C ALA A 282 15.90 24.52 4.31
N SER A 283 14.75 24.65 4.98
CA SER A 283 14.55 25.56 6.14
C SER A 283 14.35 24.79 7.43
N ARG A 284 15.22 24.97 8.39
CA ARG A 284 15.23 24.31 9.72
C ARG A 284 14.08 24.72 10.66
N ARG A 285 13.19 25.64 10.26
CA ARG A 285 12.13 26.18 11.15
C ARG A 285 11.01 25.19 11.49
N ARG A 286 10.82 24.12 10.72
CA ARG A 286 9.78 23.12 10.97
C ARG A 286 10.41 21.75 11.19
N ARG A 287 10.10 21.14 12.34
CA ARG A 287 10.62 19.81 12.73
C ARG A 287 9.75 18.65 12.26
N ALA A 288 8.58 18.91 11.70
CA ALA A 288 7.66 17.88 11.23
C ALA A 288 6.92 18.31 9.96
N ILE A 289 6.54 17.33 9.14
CA ILE A 289 5.79 17.51 7.90
C ILE A 289 4.64 16.51 7.81
N LYS A 290 3.56 16.86 7.10
CA LYS A 290 2.48 15.94 6.78
C LYS A 290 2.90 15.01 5.65
N VAL A 291 2.75 13.72 5.88
CA VAL A 291 2.97 12.64 4.91
C VAL A 291 1.68 11.83 4.82
N ALA A 292 1.28 11.48 3.63
CA ALA A 292 0.23 10.50 3.42
C ALA A 292 0.86 9.15 3.08
N THR A 293 0.44 8.08 3.73
CA THR A 293 0.83 6.69 3.47
C THR A 293 -0.44 5.88 3.21
N ASP A 294 -0.54 5.30 2.01
CA ASP A 294 -1.71 4.53 1.56
C ASP A 294 -3.06 5.25 1.77
N GLY A 295 -3.04 6.59 1.63
CA GLY A 295 -4.21 7.44 1.79
C GLY A 295 -4.48 7.96 3.20
N GLU A 296 -3.74 7.53 4.22
CA GLU A 296 -3.82 8.06 5.59
C GLU A 296 -2.73 9.10 5.85
N ILE A 297 -3.08 10.15 6.62
CA ILE A 297 -2.21 11.30 6.84
C ILE A 297 -1.66 11.29 8.26
N ALA A 298 -0.33 11.29 8.37
CA ALA A 298 0.42 11.44 9.61
C ALA A 298 1.32 12.67 9.60
N ARG A 299 1.72 13.14 10.78
CA ARG A 299 2.78 14.16 10.93
C ARG A 299 4.05 13.49 11.37
N LEU A 300 5.04 13.43 10.49
CA LEU A 300 6.30 12.77 10.73
C LEU A 300 7.41 13.80 10.99
N ALA A 301 8.33 13.41 11.88
CA ALA A 301 9.52 14.20 12.15
C ALA A 301 10.48 14.21 10.95
N LEU A 302 11.18 15.32 10.79
CA LEU A 302 12.26 15.46 9.82
C LEU A 302 13.62 15.10 10.46
N PRO A 303 14.56 14.52 9.70
CA PRO A 303 14.45 14.15 8.30
C PRO A 303 13.51 12.98 8.06
N LEU A 304 12.89 12.89 6.86
CA LEU A 304 12.18 11.70 6.42
C LEU A 304 13.17 10.73 5.78
N VAL A 305 13.17 9.50 6.22
CA VAL A 305 13.95 8.42 5.63
C VAL A 305 13.00 7.46 4.96
N PHE A 306 12.98 7.47 3.64
CA PHE A 306 12.29 6.46 2.85
C PHE A 306 13.22 5.28 2.64
N ARG A 307 12.73 4.08 2.81
CA ARG A 307 13.52 2.86 2.62
C ARG A 307 12.65 1.66 2.26
N VAL A 308 13.26 0.69 1.60
CA VAL A 308 12.70 -0.65 1.47
C VAL A 308 12.72 -1.32 2.85
N GLY A 309 11.73 -2.18 3.11
CA GLY A 309 11.69 -2.97 4.35
C GLY A 309 12.89 -3.91 4.45
N GLU A 310 13.43 -4.09 5.65
CA GLU A 310 14.60 -4.94 5.92
C GLU A 310 14.34 -6.42 5.64
N ARG A 311 13.08 -6.81 5.68
CA ARG A 311 12.61 -8.15 5.33
C ARG A 311 11.36 -8.03 4.45
N PRO A 312 11.05 -9.04 3.62
CA PRO A 312 9.80 -9.06 2.88
C PRO A 312 8.60 -9.35 3.79
N LEU A 313 7.42 -8.89 3.38
CA LEU A 313 6.15 -9.35 3.93
C LEU A 313 5.79 -10.69 3.30
N ARG A 314 5.39 -11.68 4.11
CA ARG A 314 5.06 -13.05 3.69
C ARG A 314 3.60 -13.11 3.22
N LEU A 315 3.34 -12.72 1.97
CA LEU A 315 1.99 -12.60 1.42
C LEU A 315 1.49 -13.93 0.82
N LEU A 316 0.27 -14.33 1.18
CA LEU A 316 -0.46 -15.37 0.46
C LEU A 316 -1.07 -14.76 -0.81
N LYS A 317 -0.55 -15.16 -1.97
CA LYS A 317 -1.02 -14.68 -3.27
C LYS A 317 -0.98 -15.77 -4.33
N PRO A 318 -1.67 -15.60 -5.48
CA PRO A 318 -1.57 -16.55 -6.58
C PRO A 318 -0.16 -16.58 -7.18
N GLU A 319 0.18 -17.66 -7.85
CA GLU A 319 1.37 -17.71 -8.69
C GLU A 319 1.26 -16.72 -9.87
N ALA A 320 2.40 -16.29 -10.41
CA ALA A 320 2.48 -15.20 -11.39
C ALA A 320 1.55 -15.37 -12.60
N ASP A 321 1.43 -16.59 -13.13
CA ASP A 321 0.61 -16.91 -14.31
C ASP A 321 -0.90 -16.71 -14.06
N VAL A 322 -1.35 -16.95 -12.84
CA VAL A 322 -2.77 -16.74 -12.43
C VAL A 322 -3.02 -15.25 -12.16
N ALA A 323 -2.04 -14.57 -11.54
CA ALA A 323 -2.14 -13.15 -11.24
C ALA A 323 -2.25 -12.28 -12.51
N GLU A 324 -1.66 -12.68 -13.62
CA GLU A 324 -1.74 -11.94 -14.88
C GLU A 324 -3.11 -12.04 -15.55
N ARG A 325 -3.81 -13.18 -15.38
CA ARG A 325 -5.18 -13.39 -15.86
C ARG A 325 -6.21 -12.59 -15.06
N GLU A 326 -5.99 -12.37 -13.78
CA GLU A 326 -6.89 -11.60 -12.90
C GLU A 326 -6.72 -10.07 -13.03
N ARG A 327 -5.63 -9.62 -13.66
CA ARG A 327 -5.39 -8.19 -13.91
C ARG A 327 -6.06 -7.66 -15.17
N LYS A 328 -6.46 -8.54 -16.10
CA LYS A 328 -7.17 -8.23 -17.35
C LYS A 328 -8.68 -8.22 -17.15
#